data_adf5ef1e5cef1fb2a1fc6f82c9c483f5
#
_entry.id   adf5ef1e5cef1fb2a1fc6f82c9c483f5
#
_cell.length_a   1.000
_cell.length_b   1.000
_cell.length_c   1.000
_cell.angle_alpha   90.00
_cell.angle_beta   90.00
_cell.angle_gamma   90.00
#
_symmetry.space_group_name_H-M   'P 1'
#
loop_
_entity.id
_entity.type
_entity.pdbx_description
1 polymer ?
#
loop_
_entity_poly.entity_id
_entity_poly.type
_entity_poly.pdbx_seq_one_letter_code
_entity_poly.pdbx_strand_id
1 'polypeptide(L)'
;MEGVLTPEIWIAVAEKTGIAELRRTTRDEPDYDRLMCGRLKLLDQHGLKLSDIQQVIGALRPLDGALEFLDALREELQVIILSDTFEQFARPLLRQLGRPTLLCHRLIVEHDRIVNYQLRIPEQKQRAVAAFKLLNYHVIAAGDSFNDTAMLTEAHVGFLFHAPENVKQQFPQFPAVETYADLLRRIVESSP
;
A
#
# COMPACT_ATOMS: atom_id res chain seq x y z
N MET A 1 0.83 -1.91 1.44
CA MET A 1 -0.52 -2.45 1.76
C MET A 1 -1.07 -3.22 0.57
N GLU A 2 -1.38 -2.54 -0.52
CA GLU A 2 -1.73 -3.19 -1.79
C GLU A 2 -0.53 -4.00 -2.28
N GLY A 3 -0.75 -5.14 -2.93
CA GLY A 3 0.29 -6.09 -3.35
C GLY A 3 0.93 -6.94 -2.24
N VAL A 4 0.88 -6.48 -0.99
CA VAL A 4 1.44 -7.20 0.17
C VAL A 4 0.35 -7.81 1.06
N LEU A 5 -0.74 -7.10 1.32
CA LEU A 5 -1.81 -7.52 2.24
C LEU A 5 -3.18 -7.53 1.59
N THR A 6 -3.35 -6.75 0.54
CA THR A 6 -4.63 -6.55 -0.15
C THR A 6 -4.41 -6.49 -1.66
N PRO A 7 -5.45 -6.80 -2.45
CA PRO A 7 -5.44 -6.54 -3.89
C PRO A 7 -5.29 -5.05 -4.21
N GLU A 8 -4.93 -4.75 -5.45
CA GLU A 8 -4.83 -3.40 -6.00
C GLU A 8 -6.23 -2.77 -6.12
N ILE A 9 -6.46 -1.69 -5.39
CA ILE A 9 -7.77 -1.02 -5.30
C ILE A 9 -8.22 -0.48 -6.66
N TRP A 10 -7.35 0.24 -7.37
CA TRP A 10 -7.72 0.86 -8.64
C TRP A 10 -7.99 -0.16 -9.74
N ILE A 11 -7.32 -1.30 -9.72
CA ILE A 11 -7.60 -2.41 -10.64
C ILE A 11 -9.01 -2.96 -10.36
N ALA A 12 -9.33 -3.20 -9.10
CA ALA A 12 -10.65 -3.69 -8.72
C ALA A 12 -11.77 -2.69 -9.05
N VAL A 13 -11.53 -1.40 -8.86
CA VAL A 13 -12.48 -0.34 -9.26
C VAL A 13 -12.68 -0.35 -10.77
N ALA A 14 -11.62 -0.44 -11.57
CA ALA A 14 -11.71 -0.51 -13.03
C ALA A 14 -12.52 -1.71 -13.49
N GLU A 15 -12.31 -2.87 -12.90
CA GLU A 15 -13.06 -4.11 -13.22
C GLU A 15 -14.55 -3.99 -12.90
N LYS A 16 -14.86 -3.46 -11.73
CA LYS A 16 -16.23 -3.35 -11.26
C LYS A 16 -17.03 -2.30 -12.01
N THR A 17 -16.37 -1.19 -12.40
CA THR A 17 -17.03 -0.07 -13.10
C THR A 17 -17.00 -0.20 -14.62
N GLY A 18 -16.14 -1.06 -15.17
CA GLY A 18 -15.91 -1.19 -16.61
C GLY A 18 -15.07 -0.04 -17.20
N ILE A 19 -14.49 0.83 -16.38
CA ILE A 19 -13.65 1.96 -16.81
C ILE A 19 -12.21 1.50 -16.87
N ALA A 20 -11.78 1.02 -18.06
CA ALA A 20 -10.46 0.41 -18.24
C ALA A 20 -9.30 1.35 -17.90
N GLU A 21 -9.45 2.65 -18.14
CA GLU A 21 -8.42 3.66 -17.90
C GLU A 21 -8.05 3.80 -16.41
N LEU A 22 -8.92 3.42 -15.49
CA LEU A 22 -8.62 3.40 -14.05
C LEU A 22 -7.59 2.32 -13.67
N ARG A 23 -7.33 1.34 -14.54
CA ARG A 23 -6.27 0.33 -14.32
C ARG A 23 -4.85 0.89 -14.40
N ARG A 24 -4.66 2.06 -15.01
CA ARG A 24 -3.34 2.68 -15.12
C ARG A 24 -2.70 2.83 -13.75
N THR A 25 -1.42 2.50 -13.69
CA THR A 25 -0.58 2.57 -12.49
C THR A 25 0.59 3.53 -12.71
N THR A 26 1.44 3.71 -11.71
CA THR A 26 2.68 4.46 -11.84
C THR A 26 3.68 3.85 -12.83
N ARG A 27 3.45 2.62 -13.29
CA ARG A 27 4.20 1.99 -14.39
C ARG A 27 3.81 2.56 -15.75
N ASP A 28 2.54 2.98 -15.91
CA ASP A 28 1.98 3.52 -17.15
C ASP A 28 2.10 5.05 -17.21
N GLU A 29 2.01 5.72 -16.06
CA GLU A 29 2.19 7.16 -15.87
C GLU A 29 3.04 7.39 -14.61
N PRO A 30 4.35 7.62 -14.78
CA PRO A 30 5.27 7.81 -13.65
C PRO A 30 5.00 9.08 -12.85
N ASP A 31 4.39 10.10 -13.47
CA ASP A 31 3.96 11.31 -12.78
C ASP A 31 2.70 11.02 -11.95
N TYR A 32 2.87 10.90 -10.65
CA TYR A 32 1.79 10.58 -9.73
C TYR A 32 0.65 11.61 -9.76
N ASP A 33 0.97 12.90 -9.91
CA ASP A 33 -0.05 13.95 -9.98
C ASP A 33 -0.89 13.82 -11.24
N ARG A 34 -0.25 13.60 -12.39
CA ARG A 34 -0.96 13.34 -13.65
C ARG A 34 -1.85 12.09 -13.57
N LEU A 35 -1.33 11.03 -12.98
CA LEU A 35 -2.09 9.80 -12.78
C LEU A 35 -3.33 10.06 -11.93
N MET A 36 -3.18 10.74 -10.79
CA MET A 36 -4.28 11.03 -9.89
C MET A 36 -5.28 12.03 -10.46
N CYS A 37 -4.82 13.10 -11.10
CA CYS A 37 -5.69 14.04 -11.79
C CYS A 37 -6.50 13.36 -12.90
N GLY A 38 -5.89 12.44 -13.65
CA GLY A 38 -6.57 11.61 -14.64
C GLY A 38 -7.68 10.75 -14.01
N ARG A 39 -7.39 10.08 -12.90
CA ARG A 39 -8.36 9.27 -12.16
C ARG A 39 -9.53 10.11 -11.64
N LEU A 40 -9.26 11.25 -11.01
CA LEU A 40 -10.30 12.15 -10.49
C LEU A 40 -11.22 12.63 -11.62
N LYS A 41 -10.66 12.98 -12.78
CA LYS A 41 -11.43 13.37 -13.97
C LYS A 41 -12.33 12.24 -14.46
N LEU A 42 -11.84 11.01 -14.49
CA LEU A 42 -12.64 9.83 -14.87
C LEU A 42 -13.78 9.59 -13.88
N LEU A 43 -13.51 9.66 -12.57
CA LEU A 43 -14.56 9.52 -11.55
C LEU A 43 -15.67 10.56 -11.76
N ASP A 44 -15.29 11.81 -12.01
CA ASP A 44 -16.23 12.90 -12.24
C ASP A 44 -17.04 12.71 -13.53
N GLN A 45 -16.39 12.36 -14.64
CA GLN A 45 -17.03 12.11 -15.92
C GLN A 45 -18.07 10.97 -15.87
N HIS A 46 -17.81 9.95 -15.05
CA HIS A 46 -18.70 8.80 -14.86
C HIS A 46 -19.65 8.95 -13.67
N GLY A 47 -19.63 10.10 -12.98
CA GLY A 47 -20.49 10.37 -11.82
C GLY A 47 -20.23 9.44 -10.62
N LEU A 48 -19.03 8.83 -10.53
CA LEU A 48 -18.66 7.94 -9.45
C LEU A 48 -18.35 8.72 -8.18
N LYS A 49 -19.02 8.35 -7.11
CA LYS A 49 -18.87 8.94 -5.77
C LYS A 49 -17.91 8.14 -4.90
N LEU A 50 -17.49 8.72 -3.80
CA LEU A 50 -16.67 8.01 -2.81
C LEU A 50 -17.39 6.75 -2.29
N SER A 51 -18.69 6.82 -2.03
CA SER A 51 -19.49 5.68 -1.57
C SER A 51 -19.48 4.53 -2.56
N ASP A 52 -19.53 4.80 -3.88
CA ASP A 52 -19.47 3.77 -4.92
C ASP A 52 -18.12 3.04 -4.89
N ILE A 53 -17.02 3.82 -4.79
CA ILE A 53 -15.68 3.26 -4.68
C ILE A 53 -15.52 2.46 -3.38
N GLN A 54 -16.02 2.99 -2.26
CA GLN A 54 -15.97 2.27 -0.98
C GLN A 54 -16.79 0.99 -0.99
N GLN A 55 -17.89 0.92 -1.74
CA GLN A 55 -18.65 -0.31 -1.93
C GLN A 55 -17.84 -1.37 -2.67
N VAL A 56 -17.13 -0.98 -3.73
CA VAL A 56 -16.20 -1.88 -4.44
C VAL A 56 -15.13 -2.39 -3.49
N ILE A 57 -14.45 -1.49 -2.78
CA ILE A 57 -13.37 -1.83 -1.85
C ILE A 57 -13.89 -2.72 -0.70
N GLY A 58 -15.09 -2.47 -0.22
CA GLY A 58 -15.71 -3.27 0.85
C GLY A 58 -16.01 -4.72 0.45
N ALA A 59 -16.13 -4.99 -0.85
CA ALA A 59 -16.29 -6.34 -1.39
C ALA A 59 -14.95 -7.08 -1.58
N LEU A 60 -13.81 -6.36 -1.55
CA LEU A 60 -12.50 -6.97 -1.62
C LEU A 60 -12.20 -7.74 -0.33
N ARG A 61 -11.37 -8.78 -0.49
CA ARG A 61 -10.81 -9.52 0.65
C ARG A 61 -9.31 -9.27 0.73
N PRO A 62 -8.72 -9.28 1.93
CA PRO A 62 -7.27 -9.39 2.06
C PRO A 62 -6.75 -10.58 1.27
N LEU A 63 -5.48 -10.56 0.91
CA LEU A 63 -4.81 -11.71 0.31
C LEU A 63 -4.83 -12.89 1.28
N ASP A 64 -4.90 -14.11 0.74
CA ASP A 64 -4.96 -15.33 1.55
C ASP A 64 -3.75 -15.42 2.48
N GLY A 65 -4.02 -15.59 3.78
CA GLY A 65 -3.00 -15.61 4.83
C GLY A 65 -2.53 -14.24 5.34
N ALA A 66 -3.00 -13.13 4.77
CA ALA A 66 -2.54 -11.80 5.16
C ALA A 66 -2.95 -11.39 6.59
N LEU A 67 -4.15 -11.78 7.03
CA LEU A 67 -4.63 -11.49 8.38
C LEU A 67 -3.84 -12.32 9.40
N GLU A 68 -3.70 -13.61 9.18
CA GLU A 68 -2.95 -14.53 10.03
C GLU A 68 -1.48 -14.10 10.16
N PHE A 69 -0.87 -13.65 9.05
CA PHE A 69 0.48 -13.08 9.04
C PHE A 69 0.58 -11.81 9.91
N LEU A 70 -0.38 -10.88 9.77
CA LEU A 70 -0.40 -9.66 10.58
C LEU A 70 -0.60 -9.96 12.07
N ASP A 71 -1.46 -10.91 12.39
CA ASP A 71 -1.70 -11.30 13.78
C ASP A 71 -0.45 -11.95 14.38
N ALA A 72 0.22 -12.84 13.65
CA ALA A 72 1.48 -13.43 14.09
C ALA A 72 2.60 -12.37 14.25
N LEU A 73 2.69 -11.40 13.36
CA LEU A 73 3.66 -10.28 13.51
C LEU A 73 3.39 -9.44 14.75
N ARG A 74 2.12 -9.19 15.08
CA ARG A 74 1.72 -8.38 16.26
C ARG A 74 2.07 -9.03 17.58
N GLU A 75 2.14 -10.36 17.63
CA GLU A 75 2.60 -11.08 18.83
C GLU A 75 4.09 -10.83 19.10
N GLU A 76 4.88 -10.58 18.08
CA GLU A 76 6.33 -10.43 18.16
C GLU A 76 6.79 -8.96 18.09
N LEU A 77 6.12 -8.14 17.28
CA LEU A 77 6.61 -6.81 16.90
C LEU A 77 5.50 -5.77 16.80
N GLN A 78 5.89 -4.50 16.87
CA GLN A 78 5.01 -3.39 16.52
C GLN A 78 4.88 -3.28 15.00
N VAL A 79 3.64 -3.33 14.49
CA VAL A 79 3.37 -3.32 13.06
C VAL A 79 2.74 -1.99 12.65
N ILE A 80 3.34 -1.34 11.65
CA ILE A 80 2.81 -0.13 11.02
C ILE A 80 2.77 -0.35 9.51
N ILE A 81 1.61 -0.07 8.90
CA ILE A 81 1.46 -0.12 7.45
C ILE A 81 1.76 1.27 6.89
N LEU A 82 2.67 1.34 5.92
CA LEU A 82 2.95 2.53 5.12
C LEU A 82 2.38 2.32 3.72
N SER A 83 1.55 3.24 3.22
CA SER A 83 0.90 3.07 1.92
C SER A 83 0.62 4.40 1.23
N ASP A 84 0.74 4.42 -0.10
CA ASP A 84 0.36 5.57 -0.93
C ASP A 84 -1.14 5.62 -1.24
N THR A 85 -1.92 4.77 -0.59
CA THR A 85 -3.39 4.79 -0.64
C THR A 85 -3.98 5.97 0.15
N PHE A 86 -5.29 6.05 0.22
CA PHE A 86 -6.02 7.10 0.93
C PHE A 86 -6.82 6.53 2.11
N GLU A 87 -6.92 7.30 3.21
CA GLU A 87 -7.67 6.88 4.41
C GLU A 87 -9.08 6.40 4.09
N GLN A 88 -9.77 7.14 3.20
CA GLN A 88 -11.15 6.83 2.84
C GLN A 88 -11.29 5.52 2.08
N PHE A 89 -10.28 5.16 1.28
CA PHE A 89 -10.22 3.89 0.55
C PHE A 89 -9.80 2.73 1.46
N ALA A 90 -8.83 2.96 2.34
CA ALA A 90 -8.30 1.91 3.19
C ALA A 90 -9.29 1.43 4.25
N ARG A 91 -10.21 2.29 4.73
CA ARG A 91 -11.10 1.98 5.87
C ARG A 91 -11.86 0.64 5.78
N PRO A 92 -12.47 0.26 4.64
CA PRO A 92 -13.15 -1.04 4.53
C PRO A 92 -12.22 -2.23 4.69
N LEU A 93 -11.00 -2.16 4.11
CA LEU A 93 -9.99 -3.22 4.20
C LEU A 93 -9.34 -3.30 5.57
N LEU A 94 -9.05 -2.16 6.20
CA LEU A 94 -8.48 -2.12 7.54
C LEU A 94 -9.36 -2.82 8.59
N ARG A 95 -10.70 -2.78 8.42
CA ARG A 95 -11.62 -3.51 9.31
C ARG A 95 -11.40 -5.02 9.23
N GLN A 96 -11.10 -5.53 8.04
CA GLN A 96 -10.84 -6.96 7.79
C GLN A 96 -9.44 -7.38 8.25
N LEU A 97 -8.49 -6.44 8.35
CA LEU A 97 -7.11 -6.66 8.81
C LEU A 97 -6.91 -6.38 10.31
N GLY A 98 -8.00 -6.33 11.10
CA GLY A 98 -7.91 -6.08 12.54
C GLY A 98 -7.51 -4.64 12.91
N ARG A 99 -7.77 -3.68 12.02
CA ARG A 99 -7.52 -2.22 12.20
C ARG A 99 -6.06 -1.90 12.54
N PRO A 100 -5.08 -2.29 11.73
CA PRO A 100 -3.69 -1.94 11.94
C PRO A 100 -3.49 -0.42 11.88
N THR A 101 -2.40 0.05 12.48
CA THR A 101 -1.95 1.44 12.27
C THR A 101 -1.55 1.62 10.81
N LEU A 102 -2.16 2.60 10.15
CA LEU A 102 -1.89 2.95 8.77
C LEU A 102 -1.44 4.41 8.66
N LEU A 103 -0.30 4.63 8.04
CA LEU A 103 0.13 5.95 7.57
C LEU A 103 -0.07 6.02 6.06
N CYS A 104 -0.94 6.89 5.62
CA CYS A 104 -1.31 7.05 4.20
C CYS A 104 -1.77 8.49 3.91
N HIS A 105 -2.18 8.75 2.69
CA HIS A 105 -2.69 10.03 2.22
C HIS A 105 -4.19 10.21 2.52
N ARG A 106 -4.77 11.31 2.07
CA ARG A 106 -6.21 11.55 2.22
C ARG A 106 -6.82 12.16 0.97
N LEU A 107 -8.09 11.84 0.73
CA LEU A 107 -8.90 12.50 -0.31
C LEU A 107 -9.58 13.75 0.25
N ILE A 108 -9.75 14.75 -0.61
CA ILE A 108 -10.64 15.89 -0.37
C ILE A 108 -12.01 15.52 -0.96
N VAL A 109 -13.02 15.49 -0.11
CA VAL A 109 -14.36 15.02 -0.48
C VAL A 109 -15.39 16.08 -0.13
N GLU A 110 -16.25 16.43 -1.09
CA GLU A 110 -17.35 17.36 -0.95
C GLU A 110 -18.64 16.68 -1.42
N HIS A 111 -19.63 16.59 -0.56
CA HIS A 111 -20.94 15.96 -0.87
C HIS A 111 -20.80 14.58 -1.55
N ASP A 112 -19.93 13.73 -0.96
CA ASP A 112 -19.60 12.39 -1.48
C ASP A 112 -18.83 12.35 -2.82
N ARG A 113 -18.48 13.51 -3.40
CA ARG A 113 -17.66 13.63 -4.60
C ARG A 113 -16.20 13.77 -4.20
N ILE A 114 -15.32 13.01 -4.82
CA ILE A 114 -13.88 13.14 -4.65
C ILE A 114 -13.41 14.31 -5.53
N VAL A 115 -13.10 15.45 -4.90
CA VAL A 115 -12.75 16.68 -5.63
C VAL A 115 -11.23 16.87 -5.76
N ASN A 116 -10.45 16.29 -4.84
CA ASN A 116 -9.00 16.37 -4.89
C ASN A 116 -8.38 15.31 -3.96
N TYR A 117 -7.06 15.28 -3.90
CA TYR A 117 -6.30 14.49 -2.94
C TYR A 117 -5.22 15.35 -2.27
N GLN A 118 -4.75 14.90 -1.13
CA GLN A 118 -3.69 15.55 -0.38
C GLN A 118 -2.65 14.53 0.07
N LEU A 119 -1.43 14.67 -0.42
CA LEU A 119 -0.28 13.96 0.12
C LEU A 119 0.04 14.51 1.51
N ARG A 120 0.29 13.65 2.49
CA ARG A 120 0.73 14.10 3.82
C ARG A 120 2.11 14.71 3.76
N ILE A 121 3.02 14.03 3.04
CA ILE A 121 4.39 14.45 2.81
C ILE A 121 4.89 13.71 1.57
N PRO A 122 5.74 14.32 0.72
CA PRO A 122 6.43 13.59 -0.34
C PRO A 122 7.28 12.45 0.23
N GLU A 123 7.40 11.35 -0.51
CA GLU A 123 8.21 10.17 -0.12
C GLU A 123 7.88 9.65 1.28
N GLN A 124 6.58 9.66 1.63
CA GLN A 124 6.13 9.41 3.00
C GLN A 124 6.64 8.09 3.58
N LYS A 125 6.74 7.01 2.79
CA LYS A 125 7.22 5.70 3.26
C LYS A 125 8.66 5.78 3.75
N GLN A 126 9.56 6.33 2.94
CA GLN A 126 10.96 6.52 3.30
C GLN A 126 11.10 7.44 4.52
N ARG A 127 10.40 8.58 4.51
CA ARG A 127 10.47 9.55 5.62
C ARG A 127 9.90 9.02 6.92
N ALA A 128 8.87 8.18 6.87
CA ALA A 128 8.35 7.51 8.06
C ALA A 128 9.39 6.57 8.66
N VAL A 129 10.06 5.75 7.84
CA VAL A 129 11.15 4.88 8.29
C VAL A 129 12.29 5.69 8.92
N ALA A 130 12.73 6.76 8.25
CA ALA A 130 13.77 7.66 8.80
C ALA A 130 13.35 8.24 10.16
N ALA A 131 12.09 8.65 10.32
CA ALA A 131 11.58 9.17 11.59
C ALA A 131 11.57 8.11 12.70
N PHE A 132 11.19 6.86 12.42
CA PHE A 132 11.26 5.76 13.40
C PHE A 132 12.70 5.45 13.80
N LYS A 133 13.65 5.50 12.86
CA LYS A 133 15.08 5.35 13.16
C LYS A 133 15.59 6.49 14.07
N LEU A 134 15.16 7.73 13.86
CA LEU A 134 15.47 8.86 14.74
C LEU A 134 14.92 8.68 16.17
N LEU A 135 13.85 7.91 16.32
CA LEU A 135 13.30 7.49 17.62
C LEU A 135 13.98 6.23 18.18
N ASN A 136 15.09 5.79 17.58
CA ASN A 136 15.89 4.61 17.96
C ASN A 136 15.15 3.26 17.78
N TYR A 137 14.13 3.19 16.93
CA TYR A 137 13.55 1.90 16.57
C TYR A 137 14.46 1.17 15.57
N HIS A 138 14.61 -0.13 15.75
CA HIS A 138 15.10 -1.01 14.69
C HIS A 138 13.97 -1.25 13.71
N VAL A 139 14.13 -0.83 12.45
CA VAL A 139 13.07 -0.86 11.45
C VAL A 139 13.34 -1.95 10.43
N ILE A 140 12.41 -2.88 10.27
CA ILE A 140 12.38 -3.89 9.22
C ILE A 140 11.22 -3.54 8.29
N ALA A 141 11.45 -3.53 6.99
CA ALA A 141 10.44 -3.15 6.00
C ALA A 141 10.24 -4.25 4.95
N ALA A 142 9.01 -4.42 4.50
CA ALA A 142 8.67 -5.30 3.37
C ALA A 142 7.79 -4.55 2.36
N GLY A 143 8.00 -4.79 1.08
CA GLY A 143 7.25 -4.17 -0.02
C GLY A 143 7.35 -4.99 -1.30
N ASP A 144 6.49 -4.69 -2.29
CA ASP A 144 6.33 -5.49 -3.51
C ASP A 144 6.76 -4.76 -4.80
N SER A 145 7.01 -3.47 -4.72
CA SER A 145 7.10 -2.64 -5.92
C SER A 145 8.25 -1.64 -5.91
N PHE A 146 8.52 -1.01 -7.04
CA PHE A 146 9.48 0.09 -7.16
C PHE A 146 9.22 1.22 -6.16
N ASN A 147 7.93 1.50 -5.86
CA ASN A 147 7.54 2.57 -4.92
C ASN A 147 7.98 2.27 -3.47
N ASP A 148 8.35 1.03 -3.17
CA ASP A 148 8.80 0.62 -1.84
C ASP A 148 10.31 0.65 -1.69
N THR A 149 11.07 0.68 -2.78
CA THR A 149 12.53 0.50 -2.75
C THR A 149 13.25 1.57 -1.93
N ALA A 150 12.79 2.82 -1.97
CA ALA A 150 13.33 3.89 -1.13
C ALA A 150 13.10 3.63 0.37
N MET A 151 11.91 3.11 0.73
CA MET A 151 11.59 2.67 2.08
C MET A 151 12.46 1.49 2.53
N LEU A 152 12.62 0.49 1.65
CA LEU A 152 13.45 -0.69 1.93
C LEU A 152 14.92 -0.30 2.13
N THR A 153 15.43 0.64 1.32
CA THR A 153 16.80 1.16 1.44
C THR A 153 17.01 1.92 2.74
N GLU A 154 16.01 2.67 3.20
CA GLU A 154 16.07 3.44 4.43
C GLU A 154 16.00 2.56 5.68
N ALA A 155 15.30 1.42 5.63
CA ALA A 155 15.18 0.50 6.75
C ALA A 155 16.51 -0.16 7.14
N HIS A 156 16.61 -0.72 8.34
CA HIS A 156 17.76 -1.52 8.76
C HIS A 156 17.80 -2.85 7.99
N VAL A 157 16.62 -3.44 7.73
CA VAL A 157 16.45 -4.65 6.92
C VAL A 157 15.27 -4.44 5.98
N GLY A 158 15.44 -4.76 4.70
CA GLY A 158 14.41 -4.68 3.66
C GLY A 158 14.17 -6.01 2.99
N PHE A 159 12.91 -6.35 2.74
CA PHE A 159 12.49 -7.54 2.00
C PHE A 159 11.61 -7.18 0.82
N LEU A 160 11.83 -7.82 -0.32
CA LEU A 160 10.89 -7.82 -1.44
C LEU A 160 9.90 -8.98 -1.25
N PHE A 161 8.61 -8.68 -1.15
CA PHE A 161 7.56 -9.68 -0.98
C PHE A 161 6.66 -9.71 -2.20
N HIS A 162 6.53 -10.88 -2.86
CA HIS A 162 5.77 -11.05 -4.11
C HIS A 162 6.15 -10.05 -5.20
N ALA A 163 7.38 -9.53 -5.17
CA ALA A 163 7.81 -8.50 -6.13
C ALA A 163 7.95 -9.07 -7.54
N PRO A 164 7.62 -8.30 -8.59
CA PRO A 164 7.85 -8.69 -9.97
C PRO A 164 9.33 -8.91 -10.27
N GLU A 165 9.62 -9.77 -11.25
CA GLU A 165 10.98 -10.18 -11.56
C GLU A 165 11.91 -9.00 -11.94
N ASN A 166 11.39 -8.01 -12.65
CA ASN A 166 12.14 -6.80 -12.99
C ASN A 166 12.55 -5.97 -11.76
N VAL A 167 11.75 -5.98 -10.69
CA VAL A 167 12.09 -5.31 -9.41
C VAL A 167 13.19 -6.11 -8.70
N LYS A 168 13.06 -7.44 -8.62
CA LYS A 168 14.08 -8.33 -8.02
C LYS A 168 15.44 -8.18 -8.71
N GLN A 169 15.45 -8.13 -10.03
CA GLN A 169 16.69 -7.98 -10.83
C GLN A 169 17.35 -6.62 -10.63
N GLN A 170 16.56 -5.56 -10.51
CA GLN A 170 17.09 -4.20 -10.33
C GLN A 170 17.56 -3.93 -8.90
N PHE A 171 17.01 -4.64 -7.91
CA PHE A 171 17.32 -4.47 -6.49
C PHE A 171 17.74 -5.80 -5.83
N PRO A 172 18.82 -6.44 -6.31
CA PRO A 172 19.25 -7.75 -5.82
C PRO A 172 19.75 -7.74 -4.39
N GLN A 173 20.00 -6.56 -3.81
CA GLN A 173 20.39 -6.40 -2.41
C GLN A 173 19.25 -6.72 -1.43
N PHE A 174 17.99 -6.71 -1.87
CA PHE A 174 16.85 -7.08 -1.02
C PHE A 174 16.49 -8.54 -1.25
N PRO A 175 16.53 -9.38 -0.20
CA PRO A 175 16.05 -10.76 -0.31
C PRO A 175 14.60 -10.81 -0.77
N ALA A 176 14.34 -11.59 -1.82
CA ALA A 176 12.99 -11.84 -2.31
C ALA A 176 12.34 -12.98 -1.51
N VAL A 177 11.08 -12.80 -1.14
CA VAL A 177 10.28 -13.72 -0.33
C VAL A 177 8.91 -13.91 -0.99
N GLU A 178 8.45 -15.16 -1.05
CA GLU A 178 7.23 -15.50 -1.78
C GLU A 178 6.09 -16.04 -0.87
N THR A 179 6.35 -16.25 0.41
CA THR A 179 5.33 -16.72 1.35
C THR A 179 5.32 -15.93 2.64
N TYR A 180 4.15 -15.75 3.25
CA TYR A 180 4.05 -15.09 4.55
C TYR A 180 4.82 -15.84 5.65
N ALA A 181 4.85 -17.17 5.59
CA ALA A 181 5.59 -17.97 6.58
C ALA A 181 7.11 -17.69 6.53
N ASP A 182 7.68 -17.59 5.32
CA ASP A 182 9.11 -17.26 5.16
C ASP A 182 9.38 -15.79 5.51
N LEU A 183 8.48 -14.88 5.15
CA LEU A 183 8.59 -13.46 5.50
C LEU A 183 8.56 -13.27 7.02
N LEU A 184 7.61 -13.89 7.72
CA LEU A 184 7.50 -13.84 9.18
C LEU A 184 8.79 -14.35 9.84
N ARG A 185 9.25 -15.54 9.45
CA ARG A 185 10.48 -16.13 9.98
C ARG A 185 11.67 -15.19 9.81
N ARG A 186 11.89 -14.64 8.61
CA ARG A 186 13.00 -13.74 8.32
C ARG A 186 12.91 -12.42 9.08
N ILE A 187 11.70 -11.87 9.24
CA ILE A 187 11.49 -10.65 10.04
C ILE A 187 11.88 -10.91 11.50
N VAL A 188 11.41 -12.02 12.09
CA VAL A 188 11.73 -12.37 13.49
C VAL A 188 13.22 -12.63 13.66
N GLU A 189 13.85 -13.38 12.76
CA GLU A 189 15.31 -13.63 12.77
C GLU A 189 16.15 -12.35 12.60
N SER A 190 15.59 -11.30 11.99
CA SER A 190 16.26 -9.99 11.78
C SER A 190 16.01 -9.00 12.91
N SER A 191 15.18 -9.35 13.87
CA SER A 191 14.90 -8.52 15.05
C SER A 191 16.08 -8.58 16.04
N PRO A 192 16.43 -7.47 16.71
CA PRO A 192 17.53 -7.42 17.65
C PRO A 192 17.29 -8.23 18.91
#